data_47b67ef9bacf811fec16fe69c7620426
#
_entry.id   47b67ef9bacf811fec16fe69c7620426
#
_cell.length_a   1.000
_cell.length_b   1.000
_cell.length_c   1.000
_cell.angle_alpha   90.00
_cell.angle_beta   90.00
_cell.angle_gamma   90.00
#
_symmetry.space_group_name_H-M   'P 1'
#
loop_
_entity.id
_entity.type
_entity.pdbx_description
1 polymer ?
#
loop_
_entity_poly.entity_id
_entity_poly.type
_entity_poly.pdbx_seq_one_letter_code
_entity_poly.pdbx_strand_id
1 'polypeptide(L)'
;MLKMKLRAIFFVFRAFTAFCILLICFSCVSPASCGQLPPDQEQAYLQKITQESSDPVGELWLITNQLNLNLQQAPKNRNFQDAKPEFNYNFQPVLKFDLSSDWRLVTRPLVPLYDSPLAKGATSVDYAFGLGDINFKALLSPNTKGPGFRWGVGPSAILPTATDTRLGNGKWQFGGALAALYLDEKWVVGMFPEHWWSVAGDPTRQAVSLTRIDYFIWYSPAPTWQVGMSPTATVDWLQKKSDDAVTLPVGLGVSKTVLFGKLPVKFGVEADYAVIRPRRVAGDEWAFKFSIIPIIPELF
;
A
#
# COMPACT_ATOMS: atom_id res chain seq x y z
N MET A 1 11.09 17.71 22.42
CA MET A 1 10.32 16.55 22.02
C MET A 1 8.97 16.91 21.36
N LEU A 2 8.10 17.69 22.01
CA LEU A 2 6.80 18.09 21.45
C LEU A 2 6.92 18.93 20.15
N LYS A 3 7.88 19.84 20.06
CA LYS A 3 8.12 20.69 18.87
C LYS A 3 8.60 19.90 17.63
N MET A 4 9.30 18.78 17.79
CA MET A 4 9.71 17.93 16.66
C MET A 4 8.55 17.05 16.17
N LYS A 5 7.72 16.53 17.08
CA LYS A 5 6.50 15.78 16.72
C LYS A 5 5.51 16.64 15.93
N LEU A 6 5.34 17.91 16.35
CA LEU A 6 4.53 18.86 15.60
C LEU A 6 5.11 19.14 14.20
N ARG A 7 6.43 19.16 14.02
CA ARG A 7 7.07 19.42 12.72
C ARG A 7 6.88 18.27 11.73
N ALA A 8 6.99 17.00 12.17
CA ALA A 8 6.76 15.84 11.32
C ALA A 8 5.28 15.74 10.91
N ILE A 9 4.35 15.91 11.85
CA ILE A 9 2.91 15.97 11.58
C ILE A 9 2.59 17.16 10.65
N PHE A 10 3.21 18.33 10.87
CA PHE A 10 3.04 19.50 10.02
C PHE A 10 3.62 19.30 8.62
N PHE A 11 4.71 18.54 8.47
CA PHE A 11 5.32 18.27 7.16
C PHE A 11 4.48 17.25 6.37
N VAL A 12 4.01 16.17 7.00
CA VAL A 12 3.08 15.22 6.39
C VAL A 12 1.76 15.92 6.03
N PHE A 13 1.26 16.79 6.91
CA PHE A 13 0.07 17.61 6.64
C PHE A 13 0.30 18.63 5.52
N ARG A 14 1.50 19.24 5.42
CA ARG A 14 1.89 20.15 4.33
C ARG A 14 2.09 19.42 3.00
N ALA A 15 2.70 18.24 3.00
CA ALA A 15 2.80 17.38 1.82
C ALA A 15 1.42 16.92 1.35
N PHE A 16 0.54 16.59 2.29
CA PHE A 16 -0.85 16.21 2.05
C PHE A 16 -1.69 17.41 1.55
N THR A 17 -1.55 18.60 2.16
CA THR A 17 -2.20 19.83 1.68
C THR A 17 -1.63 20.30 0.35
N ALA A 18 -0.34 20.22 0.11
CA ALA A 18 0.26 20.54 -1.18
C ALA A 18 -0.24 19.60 -2.29
N PHE A 19 -0.40 18.32 -1.98
CA PHE A 19 -0.98 17.34 -2.89
C PHE A 19 -2.47 17.59 -3.14
N CYS A 20 -3.24 17.92 -2.09
CA CYS A 20 -4.65 18.33 -2.24
C CYS A 20 -4.78 19.61 -3.07
N ILE A 21 -3.87 20.58 -2.89
CA ILE A 21 -3.82 21.82 -3.69
C ILE A 21 -3.44 21.50 -5.15
N LEU A 22 -2.51 20.56 -5.39
CA LEU A 22 -2.16 20.08 -6.74
C LEU A 22 -3.37 19.43 -7.43
N LEU A 23 -4.13 18.62 -6.70
CA LEU A 23 -5.38 18.02 -7.19
C LEU A 23 -6.44 19.09 -7.52
N ILE A 24 -6.56 20.12 -6.70
CA ILE A 24 -7.47 21.26 -6.93
C ILE A 24 -7.01 22.08 -8.14
N CYS A 25 -5.71 22.30 -8.31
CA CYS A 25 -5.16 22.99 -9.48
C CYS A 25 -5.36 22.18 -10.78
N PHE A 26 -5.31 20.84 -10.72
CA PHE A 26 -5.60 19.99 -11.90
C PHE A 26 -7.09 20.01 -12.28
N SER A 27 -7.99 20.23 -11.32
CA SER A 27 -9.43 20.40 -11.59
C SER A 27 -9.78 21.78 -12.15
N CYS A 28 -8.86 22.77 -12.09
CA CYS A 28 -9.03 24.12 -12.65
C CYS A 28 -8.61 24.27 -14.12
N VAL A 29 -8.14 23.18 -14.79
CA VAL A 29 -7.92 23.23 -16.24
C VAL A 29 -9.27 23.23 -16.93
N SER A 30 -9.66 24.41 -17.39
CA SER A 30 -10.83 24.86 -18.17
C SER A 30 -11.99 23.88 -18.36
N PRO A 31 -13.21 24.28 -18.05
CA PRO A 31 -14.41 23.56 -18.47
C PRO A 31 -14.65 23.83 -19.95
N ALA A 32 -13.96 23.09 -20.84
CA ALA A 32 -14.53 22.86 -22.14
C ALA A 32 -15.82 22.07 -21.91
N SER A 33 -16.94 22.65 -22.28
CA SER A 33 -18.30 22.13 -22.21
C SER A 33 -18.38 20.70 -22.75
N CYS A 34 -18.15 19.73 -21.88
CA CYS A 34 -18.43 18.33 -22.14
C CYS A 34 -19.57 17.94 -21.20
N GLY A 35 -20.71 17.57 -21.75
CA GLY A 35 -21.94 17.29 -21.04
C GLY A 35 -21.69 16.35 -19.85
N GLN A 36 -22.29 16.67 -18.71
CA GLN A 36 -22.38 15.74 -17.58
C GLN A 36 -23.08 14.48 -18.08
N LEU A 37 -22.52 13.31 -17.75
CA LEU A 37 -23.21 12.05 -18.01
C LEU A 37 -24.58 12.08 -17.30
N PRO A 38 -25.62 11.48 -17.91
CA PRO A 38 -26.87 11.26 -17.19
C PRO A 38 -26.61 10.55 -15.85
N PRO A 39 -27.33 10.86 -14.76
CA PRO A 39 -27.06 10.34 -13.44
C PRO A 39 -26.90 8.80 -13.36
N ASP A 40 -27.70 8.09 -14.14
CA ASP A 40 -27.64 6.61 -14.20
C ASP A 40 -26.34 6.12 -14.85
N GLN A 41 -25.86 6.81 -15.88
CA GLN A 41 -24.61 6.47 -16.57
C GLN A 41 -23.40 6.85 -15.71
N GLU A 42 -23.46 7.93 -14.97
CA GLU A 42 -22.43 8.31 -14.00
C GLU A 42 -22.30 7.28 -12.90
N GLN A 43 -23.40 6.80 -12.34
CA GLN A 43 -23.38 5.75 -11.32
C GLN A 43 -22.80 4.43 -11.84
N ALA A 44 -23.20 4.01 -13.03
CA ALA A 44 -22.67 2.79 -13.68
C ALA A 44 -21.15 2.92 -13.95
N TYR A 45 -20.71 4.08 -14.43
CA TYR A 45 -19.30 4.39 -14.63
C TYR A 45 -18.52 4.33 -13.32
N LEU A 46 -19.01 4.98 -12.26
CA LEU A 46 -18.37 4.98 -10.95
C LEU A 46 -18.34 3.59 -10.32
N GLN A 47 -19.39 2.78 -10.53
CA GLN A 47 -19.39 1.40 -10.06
C GLN A 47 -18.25 0.60 -10.70
N LYS A 48 -18.11 0.67 -12.03
CA LYS A 48 -17.03 0.02 -12.76
C LYS A 48 -15.67 0.48 -12.27
N ILE A 49 -15.45 1.79 -12.18
CA ILE A 49 -14.19 2.38 -11.71
C ILE A 49 -13.87 1.96 -10.26
N THR A 50 -14.89 1.90 -9.39
CA THR A 50 -14.71 1.47 -8.00
C THR A 50 -14.21 0.03 -7.92
N GLN A 51 -14.77 -0.87 -8.70
CA GLN A 51 -14.35 -2.27 -8.77
C GLN A 51 -12.94 -2.41 -9.36
N GLU A 52 -12.72 -1.83 -10.54
CA GLU A 52 -11.44 -1.89 -11.25
C GLU A 52 -10.29 -1.26 -10.45
N SER A 53 -10.57 -0.24 -9.61
CA SER A 53 -9.55 0.39 -8.76
C SER A 53 -9.01 -0.53 -7.65
N SER A 54 -9.68 -1.64 -7.38
CA SER A 54 -9.22 -2.66 -6.42
C SER A 54 -8.46 -3.81 -7.10
N ASP A 55 -8.33 -3.77 -8.42
CA ASP A 55 -7.57 -4.76 -9.19
C ASP A 55 -6.09 -4.36 -9.29
N PRO A 56 -5.16 -5.16 -8.74
CA PRO A 56 -3.74 -4.87 -8.78
C PRO A 56 -3.10 -4.96 -10.17
N VAL A 57 -3.77 -5.59 -11.14
CA VAL A 57 -3.29 -5.78 -12.52
C VAL A 57 -4.28 -5.24 -13.57
N GLY A 58 -5.23 -4.42 -13.12
CA GLY A 58 -6.31 -3.86 -13.93
C GLY A 58 -5.89 -2.84 -14.98
N GLU A 59 -6.90 -2.20 -15.59
CA GLU A 59 -6.71 -1.26 -16.70
C GLU A 59 -6.43 0.17 -16.25
N LEU A 60 -6.64 0.49 -14.97
CA LEU A 60 -6.58 1.86 -14.49
C LEU A 60 -5.17 2.25 -14.04
N TRP A 61 -4.80 3.50 -14.30
CA TRP A 61 -3.68 4.12 -13.63
C TRP A 61 -4.13 4.63 -12.28
N LEU A 62 -3.44 4.22 -11.22
CA LEU A 62 -3.77 4.57 -9.85
C LEU A 62 -2.61 5.31 -9.23
N ILE A 63 -2.88 6.42 -8.57
CA ILE A 63 -1.88 7.14 -7.79
C ILE A 63 -2.18 6.94 -6.31
N THR A 64 -1.77 5.79 -5.77
CA THR A 64 -2.05 5.45 -4.38
C THR A 64 -1.23 6.28 -3.42
N ASN A 65 -1.91 7.00 -2.55
CA ASN A 65 -1.36 7.71 -1.41
C ASN A 65 -1.98 7.08 -0.16
N GLN A 66 -1.15 6.45 0.67
CA GLN A 66 -1.62 5.76 1.86
C GLN A 66 -0.81 6.17 3.08
N LEU A 67 -1.49 6.67 4.10
CA LEU A 67 -0.92 6.93 5.41
C LEU A 67 -1.30 5.79 6.34
N ASN A 68 -0.30 5.16 6.97
CA ASN A 68 -0.48 4.14 7.97
C ASN A 68 -0.04 4.68 9.33
N LEU A 69 -0.85 4.38 10.34
CA LEU A 69 -0.50 4.51 11.74
C LEU A 69 -0.41 3.11 12.33
N ASN A 70 0.80 2.63 12.55
CA ASN A 70 1.06 1.33 13.12
C ASN A 70 1.34 1.47 14.62
N LEU A 71 0.65 0.71 15.45
CA LEU A 71 0.93 0.63 16.88
C LEU A 71 1.83 -0.57 17.14
N GLN A 72 3.13 -0.30 17.25
CA GLN A 72 4.14 -1.33 17.47
C GLN A 72 4.21 -1.70 18.94
N GLN A 73 4.07 -2.99 19.24
CA GLN A 73 4.39 -3.52 20.56
C GLN A 73 5.85 -3.96 20.62
N ALA A 74 6.48 -3.61 21.76
CA ALA A 74 7.81 -4.12 22.07
C ALA A 74 7.78 -5.64 22.34
N PRO A 75 8.91 -6.34 22.16
CA PRO A 75 9.08 -7.73 22.57
C PRO A 75 8.72 -7.92 24.05
N LYS A 76 8.06 -9.04 24.39
CA LYS A 76 7.62 -9.35 25.77
C LYS A 76 8.74 -9.34 26.83
N ASN A 77 10.00 -9.40 26.40
CA ASN A 77 11.18 -9.42 27.28
C ASN A 77 11.78 -8.04 27.56
N ARG A 78 11.17 -6.96 27.04
CA ARG A 78 11.62 -5.58 27.30
C ARG A 78 10.52 -4.85 28.06
N ASN A 79 10.89 -4.04 29.05
CA ASN A 79 9.99 -3.25 29.91
C ASN A 79 9.27 -2.09 29.16
N PHE A 80 9.02 -2.21 27.86
CA PHE A 80 8.18 -1.29 27.10
C PHE A 80 6.74 -1.75 27.21
N GLN A 81 6.00 -1.19 28.16
CA GLN A 81 4.59 -1.56 28.39
C GLN A 81 3.63 -0.90 27.40
N ASP A 82 4.07 0.13 26.66
CA ASP A 82 3.19 0.89 25.78
C ASP A 82 3.50 0.66 24.32
N ALA A 83 2.45 0.50 23.51
CA ALA A 83 2.55 0.51 22.06
C ALA A 83 3.13 1.86 21.58
N LYS A 84 4.09 1.83 20.67
CA LYS A 84 4.70 3.03 20.10
C LYS A 84 4.15 3.28 18.71
N PRO A 85 3.63 4.49 18.41
CA PRO A 85 3.13 4.80 17.09
C PRO A 85 4.29 4.92 16.08
N GLU A 86 4.14 4.24 14.95
CA GLU A 86 4.92 4.46 13.74
C GLU A 86 4.00 5.09 12.70
N PHE A 87 4.45 6.14 12.05
CA PHE A 87 3.80 6.68 10.87
C PHE A 87 4.56 6.23 9.63
N ASN A 88 3.82 5.69 8.68
CA ASN A 88 4.34 5.29 7.39
C ASN A 88 3.47 5.87 6.28
N TYR A 89 4.04 6.68 5.39
CA TYR A 89 3.38 7.15 4.20
C TYR A 89 3.92 6.40 2.99
N ASN A 90 3.03 5.76 2.25
CA ASN A 90 3.32 5.01 1.04
C ASN A 90 2.80 5.76 -0.18
N PHE A 91 3.72 6.17 -1.05
CA PHE A 91 3.40 6.62 -2.39
C PHE A 91 3.60 5.47 -3.37
N GLN A 92 2.52 5.01 -4.01
CA GLN A 92 2.57 3.89 -4.93
C GLN A 92 1.76 4.19 -6.19
N PRO A 93 2.38 4.70 -7.26
CA PRO A 93 1.75 4.74 -8.56
C PRO A 93 1.65 3.32 -9.15
N VAL A 94 0.49 3.00 -9.71
CA VAL A 94 0.24 1.79 -10.49
C VAL A 94 0.10 2.23 -11.93
N LEU A 95 1.07 1.86 -12.76
CA LEU A 95 1.16 2.32 -14.15
C LEU A 95 1.04 1.12 -15.08
N LYS A 96 0.09 1.22 -16.00
CA LYS A 96 -0.20 0.19 -16.99
C LYS A 96 0.39 0.58 -18.35
N PHE A 97 0.94 -0.40 -19.05
CA PHE A 97 1.43 -0.26 -20.41
C PHE A 97 0.95 -1.45 -21.23
N ASP A 98 0.11 -1.21 -22.23
CA ASP A 98 -0.33 -2.26 -23.13
C ASP A 98 0.81 -2.63 -24.09
N LEU A 99 1.29 -3.87 -24.03
CA LEU A 99 2.37 -4.40 -24.88
C LEU A 99 1.80 -4.95 -26.19
N SER A 100 0.57 -5.47 -26.16
CA SER A 100 -0.16 -5.99 -27.30
C SER A 100 -1.66 -5.98 -27.02
N SER A 101 -2.48 -6.47 -27.95
CA SER A 101 -3.90 -6.71 -27.71
C SER A 101 -4.18 -7.64 -26.53
N ASP A 102 -3.27 -8.58 -26.26
CA ASP A 102 -3.47 -9.67 -25.32
C ASP A 102 -2.72 -9.51 -24.01
N TRP A 103 -1.68 -8.67 -23.97
CA TRP A 103 -0.77 -8.56 -22.84
C TRP A 103 -0.48 -7.12 -22.45
N ARG A 104 -0.40 -6.89 -21.14
CA ARG A 104 0.02 -5.63 -20.53
C ARG A 104 1.16 -5.83 -19.53
N LEU A 105 1.95 -4.80 -19.36
CA LEU A 105 2.91 -4.64 -18.29
C LEU A 105 2.31 -3.69 -17.25
N VAL A 106 2.28 -4.12 -15.99
CA VAL A 106 1.87 -3.28 -14.86
C VAL A 106 3.06 -3.05 -13.95
N THR A 107 3.48 -1.79 -13.80
CA THR A 107 4.56 -1.42 -12.88
C THR A 107 3.99 -0.79 -11.62
N ARG A 108 4.58 -1.12 -10.46
CA ARG A 108 4.11 -0.67 -9.15
C ARG A 108 5.29 -0.31 -8.23
N PRO A 109 5.98 0.82 -8.48
CA PRO A 109 6.96 1.32 -7.53
C PRO A 109 6.26 1.75 -6.24
N LEU A 110 6.82 1.41 -5.09
CA LEU A 110 6.38 1.86 -3.78
C LEU A 110 7.51 2.62 -3.11
N VAL A 111 7.26 3.88 -2.79
CA VAL A 111 8.21 4.78 -2.12
C VAL A 111 7.68 5.04 -0.71
N PRO A 112 8.28 4.42 0.34
CA PRO A 112 7.84 4.59 1.72
C PRO A 112 8.57 5.75 2.40
N LEU A 113 7.84 6.55 3.17
CA LEU A 113 8.35 7.51 4.13
C LEU A 113 7.97 7.08 5.53
N TYR A 114 8.92 7.03 6.44
CA TYR A 114 8.73 6.59 7.81
C TYR A 114 8.98 7.71 8.83
N ASP A 115 8.20 7.70 9.92
CA ASP A 115 8.54 8.26 11.22
C ASP A 115 8.42 7.10 12.23
N SER A 116 9.54 6.37 12.42
CA SER A 116 9.55 5.08 13.09
C SER A 116 10.20 5.15 14.45
N PRO A 117 9.59 4.52 15.49
CA PRO A 117 10.15 4.45 16.83
C PRO A 117 11.30 3.44 16.90
N LEU A 118 12.44 3.87 17.35
CA LEU A 118 13.65 3.06 17.49
C LEU A 118 14.01 2.90 18.95
N ALA A 119 14.29 1.68 19.37
CA ALA A 119 14.72 1.41 20.74
C ALA A 119 16.10 2.01 20.99
N LYS A 120 16.18 2.98 21.90
CA LYS A 120 17.42 3.58 22.40
C LYS A 120 17.68 3.12 23.83
N GLY A 121 18.21 1.91 23.95
CA GLY A 121 18.40 1.28 25.27
C GLY A 121 17.12 0.68 25.85
N ALA A 122 17.11 0.38 27.16
CA ALA A 122 16.01 -0.34 27.80
C ALA A 122 14.79 0.54 28.14
N THR A 123 14.94 1.85 28.18
CA THR A 123 13.91 2.76 28.74
C THR A 123 13.56 3.95 27.85
N SER A 124 14.24 4.18 26.73
CA SER A 124 14.01 5.32 25.85
C SER A 124 13.79 4.89 24.41
N VAL A 125 12.95 5.66 23.70
CA VAL A 125 12.68 5.51 22.27
C VAL A 125 13.14 6.79 21.58
N ASP A 126 13.93 6.62 20.53
CA ASP A 126 14.25 7.66 19.55
C ASP A 126 13.38 7.45 18.31
N TYR A 127 13.23 8.45 17.46
CA TYR A 127 12.50 8.34 16.21
C TYR A 127 13.44 8.63 15.03
N ALA A 128 13.35 7.83 13.98
CA ALA A 128 13.99 8.13 12.71
C ALA A 128 12.93 8.53 11.69
N PHE A 129 13.18 9.66 11.02
CA PHE A 129 12.36 10.14 9.92
C PHE A 129 13.17 10.10 8.62
N GLY A 130 12.57 9.54 7.55
CA GLY A 130 13.20 9.51 6.25
C GLY A 130 12.55 8.53 5.27
N LEU A 131 13.17 8.42 4.10
CA LEU A 131 12.81 7.41 3.11
C LEU A 131 13.24 6.03 3.62
N GLY A 132 12.41 5.02 3.35
CA GLY A 132 12.77 3.62 3.47
C GLY A 132 13.32 3.04 2.16
N ASP A 133 13.43 1.73 2.13
CA ASP A 133 13.84 1.01 0.93
C ASP A 133 12.70 0.97 -0.09
N ILE A 134 12.97 1.42 -1.31
CA ILE A 134 11.98 1.43 -2.41
C ILE A 134 11.74 -0.01 -2.87
N ASN A 135 10.46 -0.40 -2.95
CA ASN A 135 10.06 -1.64 -3.61
C ASN A 135 9.63 -1.33 -5.04
N PHE A 136 10.17 -2.07 -6.00
CA PHE A 136 9.78 -1.99 -7.41
C PHE A 136 9.33 -3.36 -7.90
N LYS A 137 8.18 -3.40 -8.56
CA LYS A 137 7.66 -4.62 -9.18
C LYS A 137 7.08 -4.32 -10.56
N ALA A 138 7.21 -5.28 -11.45
CA ALA A 138 6.70 -5.23 -12.81
C ALA A 138 6.05 -6.57 -13.15
N LEU A 139 4.76 -6.56 -13.46
CA LEU A 139 3.98 -7.76 -13.72
C LEU A 139 3.52 -7.79 -15.16
N LEU A 140 3.69 -8.93 -15.79
CA LEU A 140 3.04 -9.26 -17.05
C LEU A 140 1.67 -9.87 -16.74
N SER A 141 0.61 -9.33 -17.33
CA SER A 141 -0.77 -9.74 -17.10
C SER A 141 -1.52 -9.80 -18.43
N PRO A 142 -2.44 -10.77 -18.62
CA PRO A 142 -3.35 -10.76 -19.76
C PRO A 142 -4.28 -9.54 -19.75
N ASN A 143 -4.64 -9.04 -20.94
CA ASN A 143 -5.64 -7.97 -21.13
C ASN A 143 -7.05 -8.50 -20.94
N THR A 144 -7.36 -9.01 -19.74
CA THR A 144 -8.68 -9.52 -19.39
C THR A 144 -9.64 -8.37 -19.12
N LYS A 145 -10.78 -8.34 -19.80
CA LYS A 145 -11.85 -7.35 -19.63
C LYS A 145 -13.06 -7.97 -18.94
N GLY A 146 -13.79 -7.16 -18.18
CA GLY A 146 -15.03 -7.59 -17.52
C GLY A 146 -14.79 -8.47 -16.29
N PRO A 147 -15.86 -9.06 -15.72
CA PRO A 147 -15.81 -9.95 -14.57
C PRO A 147 -15.02 -11.23 -14.85
N GLY A 148 -14.38 -11.79 -13.83
CA GLY A 148 -13.70 -13.07 -13.92
C GLY A 148 -12.39 -13.11 -13.17
N PHE A 149 -11.63 -14.19 -13.40
CA PHE A 149 -10.31 -14.40 -12.83
C PHE A 149 -9.26 -13.58 -13.59
N ARG A 150 -8.43 -12.88 -12.83
CA ARG A 150 -7.29 -12.10 -13.34
C ARG A 150 -6.02 -12.49 -12.63
N TRP A 151 -4.91 -12.42 -13.32
CA TRP A 151 -3.61 -12.74 -12.77
C TRP A 151 -2.49 -11.94 -13.45
N GLY A 152 -1.36 -11.87 -12.77
CA GLY A 152 -0.15 -11.30 -13.31
C GLY A 152 1.05 -11.83 -12.56
N VAL A 153 2.18 -11.97 -13.23
CA VAL A 153 3.43 -12.48 -12.65
C VAL A 153 4.61 -11.67 -13.15
N GLY A 154 5.61 -11.51 -12.31
CA GLY A 154 6.82 -10.81 -12.72
C GLY A 154 7.86 -10.63 -11.63
N PRO A 155 8.97 -9.97 -11.94
CA PRO A 155 10.02 -9.68 -10.98
C PRO A 155 9.61 -8.62 -9.97
N SER A 156 10.17 -8.73 -8.77
CA SER A 156 10.10 -7.74 -7.71
C SER A 156 11.47 -7.52 -7.10
N ALA A 157 11.79 -6.27 -6.74
CA ALA A 157 13.05 -5.87 -6.14
C ALA A 157 12.84 -4.87 -5.01
N ILE A 158 13.68 -4.94 -3.97
CA ILE A 158 13.79 -3.92 -2.93
C ILE A 158 15.19 -3.30 -3.04
N LEU A 159 15.21 -1.98 -3.19
CA LEU A 159 16.42 -1.19 -3.40
C LEU A 159 16.83 -0.57 -2.07
N PRO A 160 18.13 -0.63 -1.67
CA PRO A 160 18.60 -0.06 -0.40
C PRO A 160 18.71 1.48 -0.49
N THR A 161 17.57 2.16 -0.59
CA THR A 161 17.46 3.61 -0.77
C THR A 161 17.16 4.38 0.51
N ALA A 162 17.08 3.68 1.64
CA ALA A 162 16.77 4.29 2.93
C ALA A 162 17.76 5.42 3.26
N THR A 163 17.23 6.59 3.64
CA THR A 163 18.05 7.77 3.98
C THR A 163 18.65 7.70 5.39
N ASP A 164 18.11 6.83 6.24
CA ASP A 164 18.67 6.46 7.54
C ASP A 164 18.84 4.94 7.57
N THR A 165 20.01 4.47 7.98
CA THR A 165 20.34 3.03 8.04
C THR A 165 19.39 2.21 8.92
N ARG A 166 18.60 2.85 9.77
CA ARG A 166 17.62 2.25 10.66
C ARG A 166 16.24 2.06 9.98
N LEU A 167 15.99 2.72 8.84
CA LEU A 167 14.74 2.69 8.09
C LEU A 167 14.75 1.72 6.91
N GLY A 168 15.88 1.03 6.69
CA GLY A 168 16.02 0.05 5.63
C GLY A 168 16.90 -1.13 6.02
N ASN A 169 16.92 -2.13 5.17
CA ASN A 169 17.70 -3.35 5.39
C ASN A 169 19.16 -3.22 4.93
N GLY A 170 19.50 -2.19 4.14
CA GLY A 170 20.83 -2.01 3.55
C GLY A 170 21.22 -3.12 2.58
N LYS A 171 20.23 -3.84 2.04
CA LYS A 171 20.41 -4.99 1.15
C LYS A 171 19.64 -4.79 -0.16
N TRP A 172 20.29 -5.13 -1.26
CA TRP A 172 19.61 -5.39 -2.52
C TRP A 172 18.85 -6.70 -2.40
N GLN A 173 17.55 -6.68 -2.65
CA GLN A 173 16.72 -7.87 -2.56
C GLN A 173 16.02 -8.06 -3.90
N PHE A 174 16.06 -9.30 -4.41
CA PHE A 174 15.38 -9.67 -5.65
C PHE A 174 14.50 -10.88 -5.43
N GLY A 175 13.44 -10.95 -6.20
CA GLY A 175 12.50 -12.05 -6.13
C GLY A 175 11.38 -11.94 -7.15
N GLY A 176 10.26 -12.55 -6.83
CA GLY A 176 9.09 -12.59 -7.69
C GLY A 176 7.85 -12.05 -7.02
N ALA A 177 6.89 -11.66 -7.85
CA ALA A 177 5.57 -11.24 -7.46
C ALA A 177 4.53 -11.97 -8.31
N LEU A 178 3.40 -12.33 -7.68
CA LEU A 178 2.22 -12.89 -8.33
C LEU A 178 1.00 -12.09 -7.87
N ALA A 179 0.13 -11.73 -8.78
CA ALA A 179 -1.22 -11.27 -8.48
C ALA A 179 -2.21 -12.34 -8.93
N ALA A 180 -3.19 -12.66 -8.12
CA ALA A 180 -4.27 -13.56 -8.47
C ALA A 180 -5.56 -13.08 -7.79
N LEU A 181 -6.59 -12.79 -8.58
CA LEU A 181 -7.85 -12.30 -8.04
C LEU A 181 -9.04 -12.72 -8.88
N TYR A 182 -10.19 -12.72 -8.25
CA TYR A 182 -11.49 -12.80 -8.88
C TYR A 182 -12.23 -11.48 -8.67
N LEU A 183 -12.80 -10.96 -9.73
CA LEU A 183 -13.54 -9.70 -9.72
C LEU A 183 -14.90 -9.93 -10.41
N ASP A 184 -15.98 -9.49 -9.78
CA ASP A 184 -17.32 -9.39 -10.36
C ASP A 184 -17.98 -8.04 -10.01
N GLU A 185 -19.29 -7.91 -10.24
CA GLU A 185 -20.02 -6.65 -9.99
C GLU A 185 -20.02 -6.21 -8.51
N LYS A 186 -19.87 -7.16 -7.58
CA LYS A 186 -19.97 -6.91 -6.13
C LYS A 186 -18.71 -7.26 -5.35
N TRP A 187 -17.94 -8.22 -5.84
CA TRP A 187 -16.81 -8.77 -5.10
C TRP A 187 -15.49 -8.54 -5.82
N VAL A 188 -14.48 -8.20 -5.05
CA VAL A 188 -13.09 -8.27 -5.46
C VAL A 188 -12.35 -9.06 -4.39
N VAL A 189 -11.89 -10.26 -4.74
CA VAL A 189 -11.22 -11.17 -3.81
C VAL A 189 -9.92 -11.64 -4.42
N GLY A 190 -8.83 -11.52 -3.70
CA GLY A 190 -7.55 -11.94 -4.25
C GLY A 190 -6.39 -11.84 -3.30
N MET A 191 -5.22 -12.12 -3.84
CA MET A 191 -3.95 -12.02 -3.13
C MET A 191 -2.84 -11.56 -4.05
N PHE A 192 -1.84 -10.96 -3.45
CA PHE A 192 -0.64 -10.47 -4.11
C PHE A 192 0.59 -10.90 -3.31
N PRO A 193 1.04 -12.18 -3.43
CA PRO A 193 2.27 -12.65 -2.82
C PRO A 193 3.50 -12.12 -3.55
N GLU A 194 4.50 -11.74 -2.75
CA GLU A 194 5.85 -11.37 -3.17
C GLU A 194 6.85 -12.12 -2.29
N HIS A 195 7.97 -12.53 -2.86
CA HIS A 195 9.06 -13.09 -2.09
C HIS A 195 10.40 -12.52 -2.54
N TRP A 196 11.26 -12.21 -1.57
CA TRP A 196 12.59 -11.65 -1.83
C TRP A 196 13.68 -12.37 -1.05
N TRP A 197 14.83 -12.46 -1.70
CA TRP A 197 16.09 -12.84 -1.06
C TRP A 197 17.08 -11.67 -1.17
N SER A 198 17.86 -11.44 -0.13
CA SER A 198 19.00 -10.51 -0.21
C SER A 198 20.12 -11.13 -1.05
N VAL A 199 20.61 -10.39 -2.07
CA VAL A 199 21.63 -10.86 -3.01
C VAL A 199 22.94 -10.07 -2.89
N ALA A 200 22.89 -8.82 -2.41
CA ALA A 200 24.04 -7.94 -2.24
C ALA A 200 23.75 -6.88 -1.16
N GLY A 201 24.71 -6.00 -0.90
CA GLY A 201 24.58 -4.87 0.02
C GLY A 201 25.54 -4.95 1.21
N ASP A 202 25.24 -4.24 2.30
CA ASP A 202 26.09 -4.15 3.49
C ASP A 202 26.34 -5.53 4.13
N PRO A 203 27.57 -6.05 4.18
CA PRO A 203 27.87 -7.37 4.72
C PRO A 203 27.62 -7.48 6.24
N THR A 204 27.58 -6.35 6.96
CA THR A 204 27.33 -6.32 8.40
C THR A 204 25.84 -6.47 8.76
N ARG A 205 24.95 -6.30 7.78
CA ARG A 205 23.51 -6.42 7.94
C ARG A 205 23.05 -7.85 7.73
N GLN A 206 22.00 -8.25 8.44
CA GLN A 206 21.42 -9.58 8.34
C GLN A 206 20.90 -9.84 6.91
N ALA A 207 21.03 -11.10 6.48
CA ALA A 207 20.39 -11.56 5.26
C ALA A 207 18.86 -11.45 5.38
N VAL A 208 18.19 -11.36 4.23
CA VAL A 208 16.72 -11.30 4.13
C VAL A 208 16.23 -12.47 3.29
N SER A 209 15.20 -13.15 3.78
CA SER A 209 14.35 -14.07 3.02
C SER A 209 12.93 -13.88 3.55
N LEU A 210 12.15 -13.07 2.83
CA LEU A 210 10.85 -12.57 3.28
C LEU A 210 9.78 -12.82 2.23
N THR A 211 8.67 -13.44 2.65
CA THR A 211 7.42 -13.44 1.88
C THR A 211 6.47 -12.40 2.45
N ARG A 212 5.89 -11.61 1.59
CA ARG A 212 4.80 -10.68 1.86
C ARG A 212 3.59 -11.08 1.02
N ILE A 213 2.42 -11.06 1.62
CA ILE A 213 1.17 -11.40 0.96
C ILE A 213 0.16 -10.31 1.27
N ASP A 214 -0.09 -9.41 0.32
CA ASP A 214 -1.22 -8.51 0.38
C ASP A 214 -2.45 -9.33 -0.05
N TYR A 215 -3.40 -9.58 0.84
CA TYR A 215 -4.63 -10.28 0.51
C TYR A 215 -5.82 -9.38 0.77
N PHE A 216 -6.85 -9.51 -0.03
CA PHE A 216 -7.96 -8.58 0.01
C PHE A 216 -9.28 -9.25 -0.30
N ILE A 217 -10.32 -8.77 0.39
CA ILE A 217 -11.71 -9.14 0.16
C ILE A 217 -12.52 -7.86 0.27
N TRP A 218 -13.07 -7.41 -0.84
CA TRP A 218 -13.92 -6.22 -0.91
C TRP A 218 -15.29 -6.57 -1.45
N TYR A 219 -16.32 -6.11 -0.77
CA TYR A 219 -17.73 -6.21 -1.17
C TYR A 219 -18.28 -4.81 -1.45
N SER A 220 -19.01 -4.64 -2.56
CA SER A 220 -19.65 -3.40 -2.95
C SER A 220 -21.16 -3.43 -2.63
N PRO A 221 -21.60 -2.91 -1.49
CA PRO A 221 -23.01 -2.82 -1.14
C PRO A 221 -23.78 -1.80 -1.99
N ALA A 222 -23.08 -0.83 -2.55
CA ALA A 222 -23.62 0.22 -3.42
C ALA A 222 -22.56 0.64 -4.47
N PRO A 223 -22.95 1.28 -5.57
CA PRO A 223 -22.08 1.54 -6.73
C PRO A 223 -20.72 2.16 -6.44
N THR A 224 -20.66 3.06 -5.45
CA THR A 224 -19.43 3.81 -5.13
C THR A 224 -18.78 3.40 -3.80
N TRP A 225 -19.37 2.44 -3.09
CA TRP A 225 -18.93 2.01 -1.78
C TRP A 225 -18.35 0.60 -1.83
N GLN A 226 -17.30 0.40 -1.06
CA GLN A 226 -16.77 -0.94 -0.77
C GLN A 226 -16.56 -1.09 0.74
N VAL A 227 -16.87 -2.27 1.25
CA VAL A 227 -16.59 -2.71 2.61
C VAL A 227 -15.78 -3.99 2.54
N GLY A 228 -14.72 -4.09 3.33
CA GLY A 228 -13.84 -5.25 3.25
C GLY A 228 -12.53 -5.05 3.98
N MET A 229 -11.48 -5.69 3.51
CA MET A 229 -10.16 -5.59 4.08
C MET A 229 -9.07 -5.81 3.02
N SER A 230 -7.88 -5.28 3.27
CA SER A 230 -6.66 -5.49 2.47
C SER A 230 -5.40 -5.55 3.33
N PRO A 231 -5.33 -6.43 4.32
CA PRO A 231 -4.17 -6.54 5.19
C PRO A 231 -2.98 -7.18 4.48
N THR A 232 -1.80 -7.02 5.09
CA THR A 232 -0.54 -7.59 4.61
C THR A 232 -0.02 -8.65 5.59
N ALA A 233 -0.01 -9.91 5.20
CA ALA A 233 0.66 -10.97 5.95
C ALA A 233 2.14 -11.05 5.56
N THR A 234 3.01 -11.45 6.51
CA THR A 234 4.43 -11.64 6.25
C THR A 234 4.96 -12.94 6.85
N VAL A 235 5.95 -13.54 6.17
CA VAL A 235 6.69 -14.70 6.65
C VAL A 235 8.19 -14.43 6.50
N ASP A 236 8.89 -14.28 7.61
CA ASP A 236 10.35 -14.18 7.65
C ASP A 236 10.96 -15.59 7.80
N TRP A 237 11.54 -16.10 6.73
CA TRP A 237 12.07 -17.46 6.65
C TRP A 237 13.40 -17.66 7.39
N LEU A 238 14.05 -16.57 7.82
CA LEU A 238 15.33 -16.63 8.55
C LEU A 238 15.14 -16.61 10.07
N GLN A 239 13.90 -16.50 10.55
CA GLN A 239 13.63 -16.59 11.97
C GLN A 239 13.87 -18.00 12.50
N LYS A 240 14.66 -18.07 13.56
CA LYS A 240 15.01 -19.37 14.20
C LYS A 240 13.83 -20.10 14.83
N LYS A 241 12.78 -19.37 15.16
CA LYS A 241 11.57 -19.88 15.80
C LYS A 241 10.35 -19.53 14.98
N SER A 242 9.52 -20.51 14.69
CA SER A 242 8.29 -20.35 13.92
C SER A 242 7.33 -19.32 14.50
N ASP A 243 7.31 -19.19 15.85
CA ASP A 243 6.48 -18.21 16.56
C ASP A 243 6.86 -16.74 16.28
N ASP A 244 8.04 -16.49 15.72
CA ASP A 244 8.53 -15.15 15.37
C ASP A 244 8.59 -14.94 13.86
N ALA A 245 8.24 -15.95 13.06
CA ALA A 245 8.36 -15.91 11.61
C ALA A 245 7.14 -15.28 10.92
N VAL A 246 5.95 -15.42 11.51
CA VAL A 246 4.69 -15.08 10.84
C VAL A 246 4.02 -13.88 11.49
N THR A 247 3.59 -12.94 10.63
CA THR A 247 2.60 -11.91 11.00
C THR A 247 1.38 -12.11 10.12
N LEU A 248 0.21 -12.27 10.74
CA LEU A 248 -1.06 -12.40 10.05
C LEU A 248 -2.07 -11.42 10.65
N PRO A 249 -2.30 -10.27 10.03
CA PRO A 249 -3.36 -9.36 10.41
C PRO A 249 -4.69 -9.75 9.77
N VAL A 250 -5.79 -9.36 10.40
CA VAL A 250 -7.14 -9.33 9.83
C VAL A 250 -7.69 -7.93 10.02
N GLY A 251 -8.54 -7.46 9.13
CA GLY A 251 -8.99 -6.08 9.17
C GLY A 251 -10.43 -5.88 8.78
N LEU A 252 -10.86 -4.64 8.92
CA LEU A 252 -12.12 -4.14 8.39
C LEU A 252 -11.92 -2.70 7.93
N GLY A 253 -12.41 -2.43 6.73
CA GLY A 253 -12.31 -1.11 6.11
C GLY A 253 -13.53 -0.76 5.29
N VAL A 254 -13.62 0.50 4.97
CA VAL A 254 -14.62 1.05 4.06
C VAL A 254 -13.96 2.01 3.10
N SER A 255 -14.38 2.00 1.86
CA SER A 255 -13.95 2.98 0.87
C SER A 255 -15.13 3.53 0.07
N LYS A 256 -14.93 4.74 -0.46
CA LYS A 256 -15.88 5.44 -1.31
C LYS A 256 -15.17 6.11 -2.47
N THR A 257 -15.67 5.90 -3.68
CA THR A 257 -15.23 6.62 -4.87
C THR A 257 -16.15 7.80 -5.13
N VAL A 258 -15.57 8.97 -5.38
CA VAL A 258 -16.30 10.21 -5.70
C VAL A 258 -15.66 10.89 -6.91
N LEU A 259 -16.43 11.69 -7.65
CA LEU A 259 -15.91 12.53 -8.73
C LEU A 259 -15.51 13.90 -8.19
N PHE A 260 -14.28 14.30 -8.46
CA PHE A 260 -13.82 15.69 -8.36
C PHE A 260 -13.72 16.27 -9.77
N GLY A 261 -14.76 16.97 -10.19
CA GLY A 261 -14.90 17.32 -11.60
C GLY A 261 -15.01 16.06 -12.47
N LYS A 262 -13.99 15.77 -13.27
CA LYS A 262 -13.91 14.55 -14.11
C LYS A 262 -13.00 13.47 -13.52
N LEU A 263 -12.31 13.74 -12.43
CA LEU A 263 -11.36 12.82 -11.83
C LEU A 263 -12.03 11.96 -10.77
N PRO A 264 -12.15 10.64 -10.95
CA PRO A 264 -12.55 9.74 -9.88
C PRO A 264 -11.45 9.67 -8.83
N VAL A 265 -11.82 9.80 -7.56
CA VAL A 265 -10.91 9.64 -6.42
C VAL A 265 -11.55 8.68 -5.42
N LYS A 266 -10.81 7.63 -5.06
CA LYS A 266 -11.21 6.68 -4.04
C LYS A 266 -10.58 7.06 -2.71
N PHE A 267 -11.41 7.18 -1.68
CA PHE A 267 -11.01 7.37 -0.29
C PHE A 267 -11.24 6.06 0.47
N GLY A 268 -10.32 5.69 1.32
CA GLY A 268 -10.44 4.49 2.14
C GLY A 268 -9.93 4.69 3.55
N VAL A 269 -10.57 3.98 4.48
CA VAL A 269 -10.10 3.81 5.85
C VAL A 269 -10.20 2.34 6.20
N GLU A 270 -9.18 1.80 6.90
CA GLU A 270 -9.12 0.40 7.29
C GLU A 270 -8.39 0.28 8.62
N ALA A 271 -8.83 -0.65 9.46
CA ALA A 271 -8.16 -1.01 10.70
C ALA A 271 -7.84 -2.51 10.68
N ASP A 272 -6.56 -2.84 10.86
CA ASP A 272 -6.06 -4.21 10.89
C ASP A 272 -5.54 -4.55 12.28
N TYR A 273 -5.81 -5.77 12.71
CA TYR A 273 -5.30 -6.36 13.95
C TYR A 273 -4.50 -7.62 13.66
N ALA A 274 -3.25 -7.69 14.14
CA ALA A 274 -2.40 -8.85 13.97
C ALA A 274 -2.81 -9.99 14.90
N VAL A 275 -3.59 -10.95 14.37
CA VAL A 275 -4.03 -12.15 15.12
C VAL A 275 -2.87 -13.13 15.37
N ILE A 276 -1.89 -13.15 14.47
CA ILE A 276 -0.60 -13.81 14.66
C ILE A 276 0.48 -12.75 14.49
N ARG A 277 1.41 -12.66 15.45
CA ARG A 277 2.54 -11.75 15.40
C ARG A 277 3.74 -12.31 16.16
N PRO A 278 4.96 -11.88 15.80
CA PRO A 278 6.17 -12.21 16.54
C PRO A 278 6.07 -11.87 18.03
N ARG A 279 6.63 -12.74 18.86
CA ARG A 279 6.58 -12.54 20.32
C ARG A 279 7.87 -11.93 20.89
N ARG A 280 9.00 -12.13 20.18
CA ARG A 280 10.35 -11.77 20.65
C ARG A 280 10.95 -10.59 19.91
N VAL A 281 10.38 -10.20 18.81
CA VAL A 281 10.75 -9.01 18.04
C VAL A 281 9.61 -7.98 18.12
N ALA A 282 9.90 -6.72 17.87
CA ALA A 282 8.88 -5.70 17.75
C ALA A 282 8.02 -6.00 16.50
N GLY A 283 6.74 -5.78 16.60
CA GLY A 283 5.82 -5.98 15.50
C GLY A 283 4.54 -5.17 15.70
N ASP A 284 3.87 -4.90 14.60
CA ASP A 284 2.62 -4.16 14.60
C ASP A 284 1.52 -5.03 15.23
N GLU A 285 0.78 -4.46 16.17
CA GLU A 285 -0.42 -5.08 16.73
C GLU A 285 -1.66 -4.54 16.04
N TRP A 286 -1.73 -3.21 15.88
CA TRP A 286 -2.76 -2.52 15.14
C TRP A 286 -2.13 -1.69 14.02
N ALA A 287 -2.76 -1.69 12.86
CA ALA A 287 -2.47 -0.79 11.77
C ALA A 287 -3.75 -0.08 11.33
N PHE A 288 -3.72 1.25 11.30
CA PHE A 288 -4.81 2.07 10.77
C PHE A 288 -4.34 2.68 9.45
N LYS A 289 -5.09 2.42 8.38
CA LYS A 289 -4.77 2.87 7.02
C LYS A 289 -5.74 3.94 6.57
N PHE A 290 -5.21 5.00 5.99
CA PHE A 290 -5.96 6.06 5.33
C PHE A 290 -5.44 6.18 3.91
N SER A 291 -6.30 6.04 2.92
CA SER A 291 -5.90 6.08 1.51
C SER A 291 -6.67 7.12 0.73
N ILE A 292 -5.95 7.76 -0.20
CA ILE A 292 -6.50 8.62 -1.25
C ILE A 292 -5.89 8.16 -2.56
N ILE A 293 -6.74 7.74 -3.49
CA ILE A 293 -6.34 7.13 -4.74
C ILE A 293 -7.00 7.87 -5.89
N PRO A 294 -6.38 8.90 -6.47
CA PRO A 294 -6.76 9.41 -7.78
C PRO A 294 -6.68 8.29 -8.82
N ILE A 295 -7.74 8.17 -9.61
CA ILE A 295 -7.91 7.14 -10.62
C ILE A 295 -7.88 7.81 -11.99
N ILE A 296 -6.95 7.38 -12.83
CA ILE A 296 -6.80 7.94 -14.17
C ILE A 296 -7.20 6.84 -15.17
N PRO A 297 -8.43 6.90 -15.74
CA PRO A 297 -8.95 5.83 -16.57
C PRO A 297 -8.19 5.64 -17.88
N GLU A 298 -7.79 6.75 -18.50
CA GLU A 298 -7.03 6.77 -19.77
C GLU A 298 -6.13 8.01 -19.80
N LEU A 299 -4.84 7.82 -20.09
CA LEU A 299 -3.90 8.90 -20.32
C LEU A 299 -3.45 9.01 -21.78
N PHE A 300 -3.63 7.94 -22.58
CA PHE A 300 -3.26 7.88 -24.00
C PHE A 300 -4.18 6.96 -24.79
#